data_13705b638175d654e2026ef22c7da168
#
_entry.id   13705b638175d654e2026ef22c7da168
#
_cell.length_a   1.000
_cell.length_b   1.000
_cell.length_c   1.000
_cell.angle_alpha   90.00
_cell.angle_beta   90.00
_cell.angle_gamma   90.00
#
_symmetry.space_group_name_H-M   'P 1'
#
loop_
_entity.id
_entity.type
_entity.pdbx_description
1 polymer ?
#
loop_
_entity_poly.entity_id
_entity_poly.type
_entity_poly.pdbx_seq_one_letter_code
_entity_poly.pdbx_strand_id
1 'polypeptide(L)'
;MKFRWLTVAGLSAASALSVAAIAPSTVCAQETNVLDVSGQSSSSKEGDEVVTVSIAPLDRLLPNVTYLMRLVGAGAQSGIVTQAVNGYTSGLDRARPIGAFVTLGDAGVPVSVAALPISDLDSFLGGLELFGEAEDLGDGLYSMSLGPNTIFAQHKGDWLFVSSSEESLEGVAGSSAERLDKMASQHDLLVEVNVQNIPDDLIDLLTSQMRSGFEQAIEAQSGDLDDDELEASRASGEQMMKNMEEIFTGTEKFVLGLGIRPKEKNMFIDFGSRFVDGSRYAKQMKSMESAKSKLSGFLSDESMMNYKALMLVAPEDMAQIESSLDAGLKAAYKQIDDNSNGNTAASAKAKEYLDRLVKIFLESGKEGSVEIAANVATNPSLNVLVALSVADGTKVEQLAKDLATEASNANAPLTIELMSGKHQGFNLHRISAPLPENAPDEQRKIWGDSINVSIGTSPKGILLSVGKTAEASLKAAIDGVASNPNTAASPARMRMDMSQLLNFVQTFESNPIVDGMLSALSSGDDMVMIDSKVVDRGSVARLTIQEGVLKAIAGGVKAGMAGQGGDF
;
A
#
# COMPACT_ATOMS: atom_id res chain seq x y z
N MET A 1 0.96 0.92 39.66
CA MET A 1 1.91 0.10 38.86
C MET A 1 1.32 -1.18 38.24
N LYS A 2 0.13 -1.66 38.66
CA LYS A 2 -0.46 -2.93 38.18
C LYS A 2 -1.27 -2.85 36.87
N PHE A 3 -1.42 -1.67 36.25
CA PHE A 3 -2.38 -1.43 35.14
C PHE A 3 -1.77 -1.36 33.74
N ARG A 4 -0.43 -1.35 33.60
CA ARG A 4 0.23 -1.33 32.27
C ARG A 4 0.03 -2.61 31.44
N TRP A 5 -0.40 -3.68 32.06
CA TRP A 5 -0.53 -5.00 31.44
C TRP A 5 -1.63 -5.12 30.39
N LEU A 6 -2.80 -4.56 30.66
CA LEU A 6 -3.94 -4.67 29.73
C LEU A 6 -3.80 -3.76 28.50
N THR A 7 -3.15 -2.60 28.65
CA THR A 7 -2.86 -1.69 27.53
C THR A 7 -1.78 -2.27 26.61
N VAL A 8 -0.76 -2.95 27.16
CA VAL A 8 0.33 -3.54 26.38
C VAL A 8 -0.15 -4.82 25.67
N ALA A 9 -0.92 -5.68 26.33
CA ALA A 9 -1.45 -6.88 25.68
C ALA A 9 -2.41 -6.57 24.53
N GLY A 10 -3.23 -5.53 24.65
CA GLY A 10 -4.13 -5.07 23.58
C GLY A 10 -3.38 -4.45 22.40
N LEU A 11 -2.36 -3.63 22.67
CA LEU A 11 -1.52 -3.00 21.64
C LEU A 11 -0.54 -3.99 21.00
N SER A 12 0.00 -4.95 21.77
CA SER A 12 0.91 -5.98 21.24
C SER A 12 0.18 -7.00 20.37
N ALA A 13 -1.06 -7.36 20.70
CA ALA A 13 -1.90 -8.20 19.86
C ALA A 13 -2.27 -7.50 18.53
N ALA A 14 -2.53 -6.20 18.57
CA ALA A 14 -2.75 -5.39 17.37
C ALA A 14 -1.48 -5.26 16.52
N SER A 15 -0.29 -5.16 17.14
CA SER A 15 0.99 -5.08 16.44
C SER A 15 1.41 -6.43 15.84
N ALA A 16 1.18 -7.56 16.52
CA ALA A 16 1.46 -8.89 16.01
C ALA A 16 0.54 -9.26 14.82
N LEU A 17 -0.71 -8.80 14.85
CA LEU A 17 -1.64 -8.93 13.72
C LEU A 17 -1.26 -8.02 12.53
N SER A 18 -0.55 -6.90 12.77
CA SER A 18 -0.09 -5.98 11.73
C SER A 18 1.07 -6.55 10.91
N VAL A 19 1.94 -7.38 11.50
CA VAL A 19 3.08 -7.99 10.81
C VAL A 19 2.65 -9.09 9.85
N ALA A 20 1.56 -9.80 10.12
CA ALA A 20 1.00 -10.80 9.21
C ALA A 20 0.28 -10.20 7.98
N ALA A 21 0.05 -8.89 7.96
CA ALA A 21 -0.68 -8.17 6.89
C ALA A 21 0.23 -7.55 5.82
N ILE A 22 1.53 -7.83 5.81
CA ILE A 22 2.45 -7.46 4.72
C ILE A 22 2.48 -8.57 3.66
N ALA A 23 1.32 -8.96 3.18
CA ALA A 23 1.18 -9.37 1.80
C ALA A 23 1.02 -8.10 0.94
N PRO A 24 1.51 -8.05 -0.31
CA PRO A 24 1.33 -6.87 -1.15
C PRO A 24 -0.16 -6.59 -1.31
N SER A 25 -0.66 -5.68 -0.50
CA SER A 25 -2.05 -5.25 -0.54
C SER A 25 -2.23 -4.34 -1.73
N THR A 26 -3.06 -4.76 -2.60
CA THR A 26 -3.39 -4.18 -3.89
C THR A 26 -4.70 -3.41 -3.83
N VAL A 27 -4.78 -2.29 -4.46
CA VAL A 27 -5.76 -1.20 -4.31
C VAL A 27 -6.59 -0.94 -5.58
N CYS A 28 -7.84 -0.56 -5.54
CA CYS A 28 -8.83 -0.62 -6.62
C CYS A 28 -9.27 0.70 -7.24
N ALA A 29 -9.69 0.66 -8.46
CA ALA A 29 -10.29 1.77 -9.17
C ALA A 29 -11.58 1.45 -9.91
N GLN A 30 -12.39 2.48 -10.12
CA GLN A 30 -13.42 2.49 -11.14
C GLN A 30 -12.80 2.44 -12.54
N GLU A 31 -13.31 1.53 -13.36
CA GLU A 31 -13.24 1.43 -14.82
C GLU A 31 -11.90 1.70 -15.49
N THR A 32 -11.16 0.76 -15.69
CA THR A 32 -10.21 0.24 -16.67
C THR A 32 -9.03 -0.43 -16.00
N ASN A 33 -8.77 -1.61 -16.46
CA ASN A 33 -7.68 -2.43 -15.98
C ASN A 33 -6.37 -1.90 -16.55
N VAL A 34 -5.51 -1.32 -15.72
CA VAL A 34 -4.19 -0.83 -16.13
C VAL A 34 -3.36 -1.91 -16.81
N LEU A 35 -3.61 -3.19 -16.48
CA LEU A 35 -2.94 -4.34 -17.09
C LEU A 35 -3.47 -4.67 -18.50
N ASP A 36 -4.71 -4.29 -18.83
CA ASP A 36 -5.28 -4.51 -20.16
C ASP A 36 -4.87 -3.43 -21.16
N VAL A 37 -4.52 -2.24 -20.68
CA VAL A 37 -4.01 -1.14 -21.51
C VAL A 37 -2.68 -1.52 -22.18
N SER A 38 -1.87 -2.31 -21.49
CA SER A 38 -0.57 -2.77 -21.97
C SER A 38 -0.62 -3.84 -23.08
N GLY A 39 -1.79 -4.21 -23.58
CA GLY A 39 -1.98 -5.19 -24.65
C GLY A 39 -1.86 -6.64 -24.18
N GLN A 40 -2.61 -7.54 -24.83
CA GLN A 40 -2.36 -8.98 -24.69
C GLN A 40 -0.98 -9.28 -25.31
N SER A 41 -0.15 -10.01 -24.61
CA SER A 41 1.03 -10.63 -25.19
C SER A 41 0.55 -11.58 -26.27
N SER A 42 0.39 -11.09 -27.49
CA SER A 42 0.38 -11.96 -28.65
C SER A 42 1.75 -12.60 -28.69
N SER A 43 1.81 -13.88 -28.92
CA SER A 43 3.03 -14.70 -29.05
C SER A 43 3.84 -14.36 -30.31
N SER A 44 4.03 -13.10 -30.60
CA SER A 44 4.95 -12.60 -31.60
C SER A 44 6.21 -12.14 -30.87
N LYS A 45 7.36 -12.55 -31.37
CA LYS A 45 8.70 -12.11 -31.02
C LYS A 45 8.88 -10.59 -31.28
N GLU A 46 8.00 -9.76 -30.72
CA GLU A 46 8.15 -8.31 -30.69
C GLU A 46 8.86 -7.92 -29.42
N GLY A 47 10.15 -7.64 -29.56
CA GLY A 47 11.00 -6.90 -28.64
C GLY A 47 11.14 -7.50 -27.25
N ASP A 48 12.33 -7.90 -26.90
CA ASP A 48 12.73 -8.27 -25.53
C ASP A 48 12.70 -7.05 -24.59
N GLU A 49 11.66 -6.20 -24.72
CA GLU A 49 11.50 -5.00 -23.89
C GLU A 49 11.25 -5.39 -22.43
N VAL A 50 12.18 -5.03 -21.58
CA VAL A 50 12.09 -5.24 -20.13
C VAL A 50 11.30 -4.14 -19.46
N VAL A 51 11.51 -2.88 -19.90
CA VAL A 51 10.77 -1.73 -19.36
C VAL A 51 10.19 -0.91 -20.49
N THR A 52 8.93 -0.55 -20.36
CA THR A 52 8.27 0.44 -21.21
C THR A 52 7.75 1.59 -20.36
N VAL A 53 8.08 2.82 -20.77
CA VAL A 53 7.59 4.05 -20.13
C VAL A 53 6.74 4.80 -21.13
N SER A 54 5.57 5.25 -20.71
CA SER A 54 4.70 6.14 -21.51
C SER A 54 4.37 7.37 -20.71
N ILE A 55 4.59 8.53 -21.29
CA ILE A 55 4.26 9.85 -20.76
C ILE A 55 3.13 10.42 -21.61
N ALA A 56 2.09 10.92 -20.98
CA ALA A 56 0.94 11.50 -21.64
C ALA A 56 1.31 12.60 -22.65
N PRO A 57 0.45 12.83 -23.66
CA PRO A 57 0.56 13.98 -24.55
C PRO A 57 0.83 15.27 -23.77
N LEU A 58 1.77 16.09 -24.25
CA LEU A 58 2.17 17.32 -23.56
C LEU A 58 1.01 18.28 -23.36
N ASP A 59 0.04 18.29 -24.31
CA ASP A 59 -1.17 19.11 -24.23
C ASP A 59 -2.12 18.70 -23.08
N ARG A 60 -1.98 17.46 -22.57
CA ARG A 60 -2.67 17.00 -21.35
C ARG A 60 -1.78 17.14 -20.12
N LEU A 61 -0.52 16.77 -20.24
CA LEU A 61 0.40 16.72 -19.10
C LEU A 61 0.68 18.10 -18.49
N LEU A 62 0.95 19.11 -19.34
CA LEU A 62 1.31 20.45 -18.84
C LEU A 62 0.18 21.14 -18.05
N PRO A 63 -1.09 21.13 -18.51
CA PRO A 63 -2.21 21.59 -17.68
C PRO A 63 -2.34 20.83 -16.35
N ASN A 64 -2.12 19.50 -16.34
CA ASN A 64 -2.21 18.68 -15.15
C ASN A 64 -1.09 18.99 -14.15
N VAL A 65 0.15 19.16 -14.62
CA VAL A 65 1.29 19.58 -13.79
C VAL A 65 1.05 21.00 -13.25
N THR A 66 0.58 21.93 -14.09
CA THR A 66 0.23 23.29 -13.67
C THR A 66 -0.84 23.30 -12.59
N TYR A 67 -1.83 22.41 -12.68
CA TYR A 67 -2.84 22.24 -11.63
C TYR A 67 -2.21 21.81 -10.32
N LEU A 68 -1.36 20.78 -10.31
CA LEU A 68 -0.65 20.36 -9.09
C LEU A 68 0.23 21.47 -8.51
N MET A 69 1.01 22.18 -9.35
CA MET A 69 1.85 23.27 -8.90
C MET A 69 1.05 24.38 -8.20
N ARG A 70 -0.16 24.67 -8.70
CA ARG A 70 -1.06 25.64 -8.03
C ARG A 70 -1.53 25.14 -6.67
N LEU A 71 -1.86 23.85 -6.56
CA LEU A 71 -2.31 23.26 -5.29
C LEU A 71 -1.24 23.34 -4.21
N VAL A 72 0.01 23.12 -4.57
CA VAL A 72 1.14 23.18 -3.62
C VAL A 72 1.71 24.60 -3.43
N GLY A 73 1.05 25.62 -3.99
CA GLY A 73 1.48 27.02 -3.84
C GLY A 73 2.64 27.43 -4.75
N ALA A 74 3.07 26.57 -5.68
CA ALA A 74 4.13 26.84 -6.66
C ALA A 74 3.58 27.35 -8.01
N GLY A 75 2.38 27.93 -8.03
CA GLY A 75 1.71 28.37 -9.24
C GLY A 75 2.47 29.45 -10.03
N ALA A 76 3.26 30.31 -9.35
CA ALA A 76 4.08 31.31 -10.02
C ALA A 76 5.19 30.68 -10.90
N GLN A 77 5.74 29.53 -10.50
CA GLN A 77 6.77 28.81 -11.24
C GLN A 77 6.21 28.02 -12.43
N SER A 78 4.92 27.75 -12.47
CA SER A 78 4.30 26.96 -13.55
C SER A 78 4.47 27.58 -14.94
N GLY A 79 4.48 28.92 -15.03
CA GLY A 79 4.76 29.64 -16.26
C GLY A 79 6.17 29.40 -16.79
N ILE A 80 7.17 29.39 -15.90
CA ILE A 80 8.57 29.13 -16.23
C ILE A 80 8.72 27.71 -16.77
N VAL A 81 8.11 26.72 -16.08
CA VAL A 81 8.14 25.31 -16.50
C VAL A 81 7.50 25.16 -17.89
N THR A 82 6.32 25.76 -18.08
CA THR A 82 5.62 25.69 -19.38
C THR A 82 6.44 26.32 -20.50
N GLN A 83 7.08 27.47 -20.25
CA GLN A 83 7.92 28.15 -21.23
C GLN A 83 9.17 27.33 -21.58
N ALA A 84 9.84 26.75 -20.58
CA ALA A 84 10.99 25.89 -20.80
C ALA A 84 10.62 24.66 -21.64
N VAL A 85 9.55 23.95 -21.27
CA VAL A 85 9.08 22.79 -22.04
C VAL A 85 8.74 23.19 -23.49
N ASN A 86 8.02 24.29 -23.68
CA ASN A 86 7.68 24.76 -25.04
C ASN A 86 8.91 25.07 -25.89
N GLY A 87 10.00 25.59 -25.29
CA GLY A 87 11.26 25.86 -25.99
C GLY A 87 11.95 24.61 -26.52
N TYR A 88 11.92 23.50 -25.75
CA TYR A 88 12.58 22.25 -26.11
C TYR A 88 11.68 21.24 -26.85
N THR A 89 10.41 21.53 -27.02
CA THR A 89 9.45 20.61 -27.66
C THR A 89 8.91 21.17 -28.99
N SER A 90 9.64 22.12 -29.60
CA SER A 90 9.34 22.58 -30.96
C SER A 90 9.44 21.39 -31.92
N GLY A 91 8.51 21.27 -32.85
CA GLY A 91 8.47 20.17 -33.82
C GLY A 91 7.94 18.82 -33.27
N LEU A 92 7.69 18.67 -31.97
CA LEU A 92 6.98 17.49 -31.47
C LEU A 92 5.47 17.57 -31.74
N ASP A 93 4.85 16.43 -32.00
CA ASP A 93 3.39 16.30 -31.93
C ASP A 93 2.93 16.21 -30.48
N ARG A 94 2.46 17.32 -29.95
CA ARG A 94 2.08 17.49 -28.55
C ARG A 94 0.77 16.76 -28.17
N ALA A 95 0.01 16.31 -29.17
CA ALA A 95 -1.23 15.56 -28.97
C ALA A 95 -0.98 14.06 -28.81
N ARG A 96 0.26 13.59 -29.03
CA ARG A 96 0.66 12.19 -28.89
C ARG A 96 1.60 11.97 -27.70
N PRO A 97 1.64 10.75 -27.14
CA PRO A 97 2.50 10.44 -26.00
C PRO A 97 3.98 10.37 -26.39
N ILE A 98 4.83 10.64 -25.41
CA ILE A 98 6.27 10.36 -25.47
C ILE A 98 6.51 9.02 -24.76
N GLY A 99 7.43 8.21 -25.25
CA GLY A 99 7.77 6.93 -24.64
C GLY A 99 9.25 6.63 -24.57
N ALA A 100 9.55 5.58 -23.83
CA ALA A 100 10.86 4.97 -23.82
C ALA A 100 10.74 3.44 -23.65
N PHE A 101 11.61 2.72 -24.30
CA PHE A 101 11.75 1.27 -24.21
C PHE A 101 13.14 0.94 -23.72
N VAL A 102 13.25 -0.01 -22.80
CA VAL A 102 14.53 -0.56 -22.35
C VAL A 102 14.56 -2.03 -22.71
N THR A 103 15.53 -2.41 -23.51
CA THR A 103 15.85 -3.80 -23.84
C THR A 103 17.16 -4.18 -23.15
N LEU A 104 17.47 -5.46 -23.09
CA LEU A 104 18.78 -5.94 -22.67
C LEU A 104 19.54 -6.40 -23.90
N GLY A 105 20.61 -5.70 -24.19
CA GLY A 105 21.55 -6.08 -25.24
C GLY A 105 22.45 -7.24 -24.81
N ASP A 106 23.52 -7.49 -25.59
CA ASP A 106 24.51 -8.51 -25.28
C ASP A 106 25.09 -8.34 -23.87
N ALA A 107 25.27 -9.44 -23.17
CA ALA A 107 25.74 -9.49 -21.78
C ALA A 107 24.83 -8.79 -20.76
N GLY A 108 23.54 -8.60 -21.06
CA GLY A 108 22.56 -8.02 -20.13
C GLY A 108 22.72 -6.51 -19.90
N VAL A 109 23.44 -5.81 -20.77
CA VAL A 109 23.58 -4.35 -20.67
C VAL A 109 22.28 -3.67 -21.10
N PRO A 110 21.67 -2.80 -20.28
CA PRO A 110 20.47 -2.09 -20.66
C PRO A 110 20.72 -1.14 -21.84
N VAL A 111 19.88 -1.24 -22.86
CA VAL A 111 19.84 -0.33 -23.99
C VAL A 111 18.50 0.38 -23.99
N SER A 112 18.52 1.71 -24.03
CA SER A 112 17.31 2.53 -23.97
C SER A 112 17.06 3.20 -25.31
N VAL A 113 15.80 3.14 -25.77
CA VAL A 113 15.30 3.84 -26.95
C VAL A 113 14.18 4.77 -26.52
N ALA A 114 14.33 6.08 -26.71
CA ALA A 114 13.24 7.03 -26.57
C ALA A 114 12.42 7.10 -27.88
N ALA A 115 11.11 7.21 -27.76
CA ALA A 115 10.17 7.40 -28.88
C ALA A 115 9.49 8.75 -28.75
N LEU A 116 9.76 9.63 -29.69
CA LEU A 116 9.27 11.00 -29.73
C LEU A 116 8.31 11.15 -30.93
N PRO A 117 7.07 11.59 -30.71
CA PRO A 117 6.15 11.87 -31.81
C PRO A 117 6.53 13.17 -32.50
N ILE A 118 6.74 13.15 -33.81
CA ILE A 118 7.24 14.29 -34.59
C ILE A 118 6.13 14.83 -35.49
N SER A 119 5.91 16.14 -35.44
CA SER A 119 5.09 16.88 -36.40
C SER A 119 5.93 17.64 -37.46
N ASP A 120 7.13 18.09 -37.07
CA ASP A 120 8.07 18.83 -37.89
C ASP A 120 9.52 18.52 -37.41
N LEU A 121 10.19 17.67 -38.18
CA LEU A 121 11.54 17.19 -37.84
C LEU A 121 12.58 18.32 -37.91
N ASP A 122 12.51 19.18 -38.92
CA ASP A 122 13.48 20.27 -39.06
C ASP A 122 13.40 21.27 -37.92
N SER A 123 12.18 21.61 -37.48
CA SER A 123 11.95 22.45 -36.30
C SER A 123 12.44 21.79 -35.02
N PHE A 124 12.32 20.46 -34.92
CA PHE A 124 12.79 19.71 -33.73
C PHE A 124 14.33 19.67 -33.67
N LEU A 125 14.97 19.28 -34.76
CA LEU A 125 16.44 19.23 -34.86
C LEU A 125 17.06 20.62 -34.69
N GLY A 126 16.49 21.66 -35.31
CA GLY A 126 16.92 23.05 -35.13
C GLY A 126 16.81 23.53 -33.69
N GLY A 127 15.82 23.07 -32.93
CA GLY A 127 15.70 23.33 -31.47
C GLY A 127 16.81 22.68 -30.63
N LEU A 128 17.46 21.64 -31.14
CA LEU A 128 18.56 20.94 -30.47
C LEU A 128 19.94 21.44 -30.84
N GLU A 129 20.11 22.34 -31.83
CA GLU A 129 21.40 22.89 -32.26
C GLU A 129 22.23 23.51 -31.13
N LEU A 130 21.57 24.01 -30.07
CA LEU A 130 22.24 24.51 -28.85
C LEU A 130 23.04 23.44 -28.12
N PHE A 131 22.72 22.16 -28.32
CA PHE A 131 23.38 21.03 -27.66
C PHE A 131 24.40 20.34 -28.56
N GLY A 132 24.25 20.43 -29.88
CA GLY A 132 25.09 19.86 -30.92
C GLY A 132 24.43 19.91 -32.28
N GLU A 133 25.23 19.91 -33.34
CA GLU A 133 24.71 19.83 -34.71
C GLU A 133 24.37 18.39 -35.06
N ALA A 134 23.20 18.18 -35.65
CA ALA A 134 22.76 16.87 -36.13
C ALA A 134 23.34 16.60 -37.51
N GLU A 135 24.05 15.49 -37.68
CA GLU A 135 24.60 15.00 -38.96
C GLU A 135 23.61 14.00 -39.57
N ASP A 136 23.18 14.24 -40.79
CA ASP A 136 22.34 13.32 -41.56
C ASP A 136 23.20 12.19 -42.15
N LEU A 137 22.95 10.96 -41.69
CA LEU A 137 23.66 9.76 -42.15
C LEU A 137 22.96 9.04 -43.33
N GLY A 138 21.80 9.56 -43.77
CA GLY A 138 20.95 8.98 -44.79
C GLY A 138 19.86 8.06 -44.26
N ASP A 139 18.88 7.75 -45.10
CA ASP A 139 17.73 6.87 -44.78
C ASP A 139 16.95 7.27 -43.52
N GLY A 140 16.98 8.58 -43.15
CA GLY A 140 16.32 9.12 -41.97
C GLY A 140 17.07 8.82 -40.65
N LEU A 141 18.32 8.41 -40.74
CA LEU A 141 19.21 8.24 -39.59
C LEU A 141 20.05 9.52 -39.39
N TYR A 142 20.11 9.99 -38.17
CA TYR A 142 20.85 11.16 -37.73
C TYR A 142 21.80 10.78 -36.58
N SER A 143 22.96 11.45 -36.50
CA SER A 143 23.82 11.41 -35.32
C SER A 143 23.99 12.79 -34.71
N MET A 144 24.16 12.87 -33.40
CA MET A 144 24.42 14.11 -32.69
C MET A 144 25.42 13.87 -31.57
N SER A 145 26.48 14.69 -31.49
CA SER A 145 27.46 14.63 -30.43
C SER A 145 27.03 15.49 -29.23
N LEU A 146 26.75 14.86 -28.09
CA LEU A 146 26.43 15.52 -26.82
C LEU A 146 27.63 15.40 -25.86
N GLY A 147 28.59 16.31 -25.96
CA GLY A 147 29.83 16.22 -25.21
C GLY A 147 30.65 14.97 -25.58
N PRO A 148 30.93 14.07 -24.62
CA PRO A 148 31.67 12.83 -24.91
C PRO A 148 30.83 11.70 -25.51
N ASN A 149 29.50 11.85 -25.55
CA ASN A 149 28.54 10.82 -25.98
C ASN A 149 27.99 11.18 -27.36
N THR A 150 27.82 10.18 -28.20
CA THR A 150 27.08 10.28 -29.47
C THR A 150 25.70 9.64 -29.24
N ILE A 151 24.67 10.30 -29.69
CA ILE A 151 23.31 9.75 -29.78
C ILE A 151 22.94 9.59 -31.24
N PHE A 152 22.15 8.57 -31.50
CA PHE A 152 21.59 8.27 -32.82
C PHE A 152 20.08 8.46 -32.78
N ALA A 153 19.53 8.94 -33.90
CA ALA A 153 18.10 9.16 -34.01
C ALA A 153 17.61 8.64 -35.36
N GLN A 154 16.59 7.79 -35.38
CA GLN A 154 15.99 7.21 -36.57
C GLN A 154 14.59 7.75 -36.75
N HIS A 155 14.35 8.46 -37.82
CA HIS A 155 13.00 8.92 -38.20
C HIS A 155 12.27 7.83 -39.00
N LYS A 156 11.13 7.37 -38.46
CA LYS A 156 10.26 6.35 -39.09
C LYS A 156 8.78 6.82 -39.00
N GLY A 157 8.20 7.23 -40.12
CA GLY A 157 6.84 7.77 -40.15
C GLY A 157 6.72 9.06 -39.33
N ASP A 158 5.81 9.08 -38.37
CA ASP A 158 5.59 10.23 -37.47
C ASP A 158 6.38 10.12 -36.16
N TRP A 159 7.39 9.29 -36.09
CA TRP A 159 8.18 9.03 -34.89
C TRP A 159 9.67 9.22 -35.12
N LEU A 160 10.34 9.80 -34.11
CA LEU A 160 11.78 9.82 -33.99
C LEU A 160 12.21 8.91 -32.83
N PHE A 161 12.93 7.85 -33.16
CA PHE A 161 13.49 6.94 -32.14
C PHE A 161 14.92 7.36 -31.85
N VAL A 162 15.26 7.54 -30.57
CA VAL A 162 16.55 8.07 -30.14
C VAL A 162 17.22 7.08 -29.19
N SER A 163 18.51 6.76 -29.45
CA SER A 163 19.30 5.86 -28.61
C SER A 163 20.77 6.27 -28.60
N SER A 164 21.51 5.74 -27.63
CA SER A 164 22.98 5.80 -27.59
C SER A 164 23.67 4.75 -28.49
N SER A 165 22.90 3.82 -29.07
CA SER A 165 23.37 2.77 -29.97
C SER A 165 22.57 2.80 -31.25
N GLU A 166 23.26 2.85 -32.40
CA GLU A 166 22.66 2.76 -33.73
C GLU A 166 21.96 1.41 -33.93
N GLU A 167 22.62 0.32 -33.54
CA GLU A 167 22.10 -1.05 -33.68
C GLU A 167 20.74 -1.25 -32.99
N SER A 168 20.51 -0.57 -31.85
CA SER A 168 19.24 -0.64 -31.13
C SER A 168 18.06 0.02 -31.86
N LEU A 169 18.32 0.87 -32.84
CA LEU A 169 17.29 1.53 -33.65
C LEU A 169 16.80 0.66 -34.82
N GLU A 170 17.58 -0.34 -35.23
CA GLU A 170 17.20 -1.23 -36.35
C GLU A 170 15.96 -2.08 -36.00
N GLY A 171 15.86 -2.54 -34.76
CA GLY A 171 14.81 -3.43 -34.28
C GLY A 171 13.52 -2.75 -33.83
N VAL A 172 13.49 -1.41 -33.75
CA VAL A 172 12.32 -0.71 -33.22
C VAL A 172 11.17 -0.69 -34.25
N ALA A 173 10.07 -1.35 -33.90
CA ALA A 173 8.89 -1.45 -34.75
C ALA A 173 7.90 -0.30 -34.49
N GLY A 174 7.14 0.09 -35.52
CA GLY A 174 6.05 1.07 -35.38
C GLY A 174 4.93 0.63 -34.40
N SER A 175 4.77 -0.68 -34.21
CA SER A 175 3.82 -1.27 -33.25
C SER A 175 4.13 -0.90 -31.77
N SER A 176 5.40 -0.72 -31.41
CA SER A 176 5.79 -0.25 -30.07
C SER A 176 5.23 1.16 -29.79
N ALA A 177 5.21 2.02 -30.81
CA ALA A 177 4.66 3.37 -30.70
C ALA A 177 3.13 3.40 -30.52
N GLU A 178 2.38 2.51 -31.22
CA GLU A 178 0.93 2.39 -31.03
C GLU A 178 0.54 1.92 -29.62
N ARG A 179 1.42 1.14 -28.97
CA ARG A 179 1.22 0.72 -27.59
C ARG A 179 1.29 1.89 -26.62
N LEU A 180 2.15 2.89 -26.88
CA LEU A 180 2.25 4.10 -26.06
C LEU A 180 0.94 4.89 -26.01
N ASP A 181 0.19 4.99 -27.12
CA ASP A 181 -1.11 5.66 -27.16
C ASP A 181 -2.12 4.99 -26.22
N LYS A 182 -2.14 3.66 -26.18
CA LYS A 182 -3.00 2.90 -25.26
C LYS A 182 -2.59 3.13 -23.80
N MET A 183 -1.30 3.05 -23.50
CA MET A 183 -0.75 3.27 -22.16
C MET A 183 -1.06 4.68 -21.65
N ALA A 184 -0.87 5.69 -22.50
CA ALA A 184 -1.14 7.08 -22.18
C ALA A 184 -2.64 7.41 -22.05
N SER A 185 -3.55 6.57 -22.54
CA SER A 185 -4.98 6.92 -22.61
C SER A 185 -5.56 7.31 -21.25
N GLN A 186 -5.09 6.71 -20.16
CA GLN A 186 -5.64 6.87 -18.83
C GLN A 186 -4.66 7.42 -17.79
N HIS A 187 -3.35 7.33 -18.05
CA HIS A 187 -2.29 7.73 -17.13
C HIS A 187 -1.49 8.88 -17.70
N ASP A 188 -1.02 9.77 -16.83
CA ASP A 188 -0.10 10.83 -17.21
C ASP A 188 1.34 10.33 -17.27
N LEU A 189 1.63 9.28 -16.49
CA LEU A 189 2.85 8.48 -16.58
C LEU A 189 2.45 7.01 -16.36
N LEU A 190 2.93 6.11 -17.20
CA LEU A 190 2.80 4.67 -17.01
C LEU A 190 4.16 4.00 -17.24
N VAL A 191 4.56 3.17 -16.30
CA VAL A 191 5.76 2.33 -16.37
C VAL A 191 5.30 0.88 -16.33
N GLU A 192 5.69 0.09 -17.31
CA GLU A 192 5.49 -1.35 -17.37
C GLU A 192 6.85 -2.04 -17.31
N VAL A 193 6.98 -3.05 -16.46
CA VAL A 193 8.15 -3.91 -16.35
C VAL A 193 7.73 -5.34 -16.69
N ASN A 194 8.27 -5.88 -17.78
CA ASN A 194 8.08 -7.26 -18.20
C ASN A 194 9.13 -8.14 -17.51
N VAL A 195 8.74 -8.79 -16.44
CA VAL A 195 9.67 -9.58 -15.61
C VAL A 195 10.18 -10.80 -16.37
N GLN A 196 9.34 -11.40 -17.22
CA GLN A 196 9.72 -12.58 -18.01
C GLN A 196 10.75 -12.30 -19.11
N ASN A 197 11.01 -11.02 -19.41
CA ASN A 197 12.06 -10.61 -20.34
C ASN A 197 13.39 -10.30 -19.64
N ILE A 198 13.43 -10.39 -18.30
CA ILE A 198 14.68 -10.25 -17.54
C ILE A 198 15.39 -11.61 -17.57
N PRO A 199 16.64 -11.71 -18.05
CA PRO A 199 17.41 -12.95 -18.01
C PRO A 199 17.58 -13.48 -16.58
N ASP A 200 17.50 -14.79 -16.44
CA ASP A 200 17.64 -15.47 -15.15
C ASP A 200 18.94 -15.09 -14.43
N ASP A 201 20.06 -14.97 -15.17
CA ASP A 201 21.36 -14.56 -14.61
C ASP A 201 21.31 -13.18 -13.94
N LEU A 202 20.51 -12.25 -14.47
CA LEU A 202 20.32 -10.92 -13.85
C LEU A 202 19.41 -10.99 -12.62
N ILE A 203 18.39 -11.84 -12.64
CA ILE A 203 17.54 -12.09 -11.48
C ILE A 203 18.38 -12.68 -10.35
N ASP A 204 19.22 -13.66 -10.66
CA ASP A 204 20.14 -14.30 -9.72
C ASP A 204 21.16 -13.30 -9.14
N LEU A 205 21.72 -12.42 -10.01
CA LEU A 205 22.62 -11.36 -9.58
C LEU A 205 21.93 -10.39 -8.61
N LEU A 206 20.74 -9.90 -8.94
CA LEU A 206 19.95 -9.01 -8.08
C LEU A 206 19.63 -9.68 -6.74
N THR A 207 19.17 -10.91 -6.78
CA THR A 207 18.84 -11.69 -5.58
C THR A 207 20.06 -11.91 -4.69
N SER A 208 21.22 -12.22 -5.28
CA SER A 208 22.49 -12.40 -4.55
C SER A 208 22.98 -11.09 -3.91
N GLN A 209 22.86 -9.95 -4.62
CA GLN A 209 23.22 -8.63 -4.09
C GLN A 209 22.31 -8.24 -2.93
N MET A 210 21.01 -8.49 -3.05
CA MET A 210 20.06 -8.23 -1.98
C MET A 210 20.34 -9.10 -0.74
N ARG A 211 20.64 -10.38 -0.94
CA ARG A 211 21.06 -11.30 0.14
C ARG A 211 22.31 -10.79 0.85
N SER A 212 23.34 -10.41 0.09
CA SER A 212 24.57 -9.85 0.65
C SER A 212 24.31 -8.54 1.42
N GLY A 213 23.48 -7.64 0.87
CA GLY A 213 23.09 -6.40 1.55
C GLY A 213 22.32 -6.66 2.85
N PHE A 214 21.45 -7.66 2.85
CA PHE A 214 20.70 -8.08 4.04
C PHE A 214 21.63 -8.68 5.11
N GLU A 215 22.56 -9.56 4.73
CA GLU A 215 23.55 -10.13 5.66
C GLU A 215 24.42 -9.03 6.29
N GLN A 216 24.88 -8.05 5.49
CA GLN A 216 25.62 -6.89 6.00
C GLN A 216 24.79 -6.04 6.97
N ALA A 217 23.49 -5.85 6.70
CA ALA A 217 22.62 -5.11 7.60
C ALA A 217 22.42 -5.85 8.95
N ILE A 218 22.31 -7.17 8.92
CA ILE A 218 22.23 -8.00 10.14
C ILE A 218 23.55 -7.94 10.91
N GLU A 219 24.68 -8.08 10.23
CA GLU A 219 26.00 -7.98 10.87
C GLU A 219 26.22 -6.61 11.55
N ALA A 220 25.78 -5.53 10.91
CA ALA A 220 25.84 -4.19 11.48
C ALA A 220 24.98 -4.03 12.76
N GLN A 221 23.90 -4.79 12.87
CA GLN A 221 22.99 -4.78 14.04
C GLN A 221 23.35 -5.86 15.08
N SER A 222 24.25 -6.79 14.77
CA SER A 222 24.57 -7.94 15.63
C SER A 222 25.13 -7.56 17.00
N GLY A 223 25.67 -6.34 17.15
CA GLY A 223 26.14 -5.84 18.45
C GLY A 223 25.02 -5.46 19.42
N ASP A 224 23.81 -5.24 18.93
CA ASP A 224 22.65 -4.79 19.70
C ASP A 224 21.61 -5.92 19.92
N LEU A 225 21.75 -7.05 19.22
CA LEU A 225 20.81 -8.19 19.25
C LEU A 225 21.42 -9.36 20.04
N ASP A 226 20.58 -10.12 20.75
CA ASP A 226 20.99 -11.40 21.29
C ASP A 226 21.01 -12.51 20.22
N ASP A 227 21.61 -13.67 20.56
CA ASP A 227 21.80 -14.78 19.60
C ASP A 227 20.46 -15.29 19.04
N ASP A 228 19.39 -15.34 19.85
CA ASP A 228 18.06 -15.78 19.44
C ASP A 228 17.39 -14.75 18.52
N GLU A 229 17.56 -13.46 18.79
CA GLU A 229 17.07 -12.36 17.93
C GLU A 229 17.80 -12.34 16.59
N LEU A 230 19.10 -12.60 16.61
CA LEU A 230 19.93 -12.68 15.41
C LEU A 230 19.51 -13.86 14.52
N GLU A 231 19.28 -15.04 15.11
CA GLU A 231 18.80 -16.22 14.38
C GLU A 231 17.40 -15.98 13.79
N ALA A 232 16.48 -15.41 14.57
CA ALA A 232 15.15 -15.07 14.09
C ALA A 232 15.18 -14.04 12.94
N SER A 233 16.06 -13.06 13.02
CA SER A 233 16.26 -12.05 11.98
C SER A 233 16.79 -12.68 10.67
N ARG A 234 17.78 -13.57 10.78
CA ARG A 234 18.32 -14.33 9.63
C ARG A 234 17.25 -15.20 8.98
N ALA A 235 16.51 -15.99 9.77
CA ALA A 235 15.44 -16.84 9.26
C ALA A 235 14.34 -16.03 8.55
N SER A 236 13.97 -14.87 9.10
CA SER A 236 13.02 -13.94 8.48
C SER A 236 13.53 -13.40 7.15
N GLY A 237 14.82 -13.04 7.08
CA GLY A 237 15.44 -12.55 5.85
C GLY A 237 15.55 -13.61 4.76
N GLU A 238 15.96 -14.80 5.10
CA GLU A 238 15.99 -15.92 4.15
C GLU A 238 14.59 -16.19 3.58
N GLN A 239 13.56 -16.15 4.42
CA GLN A 239 12.19 -16.32 3.96
C GLN A 239 11.73 -15.16 3.06
N MET A 240 12.10 -13.92 3.40
CA MET A 240 11.82 -12.75 2.56
C MET A 240 12.48 -12.89 1.19
N MET A 241 13.75 -13.32 1.14
CA MET A 241 14.48 -13.54 -0.12
C MET A 241 13.80 -14.62 -0.98
N LYS A 242 13.41 -15.74 -0.37
CA LYS A 242 12.67 -16.79 -1.07
C LYS A 242 11.33 -16.30 -1.63
N ASN A 243 10.60 -15.50 -0.87
CA ASN A 243 9.35 -14.91 -1.35
C ASN A 243 9.57 -13.96 -2.53
N MET A 244 10.65 -13.17 -2.50
CA MET A 244 11.00 -12.29 -3.62
C MET A 244 11.36 -13.08 -4.88
N GLU A 245 12.13 -14.15 -4.75
CA GLU A 245 12.47 -15.06 -5.84
C GLU A 245 11.20 -15.68 -6.44
N GLU A 246 10.25 -16.15 -5.60
CA GLU A 246 8.95 -16.65 -6.05
C GLU A 246 8.10 -15.56 -6.75
N ILE A 247 8.17 -14.29 -6.28
CA ILE A 247 7.49 -13.17 -6.92
C ILE A 247 8.09 -12.91 -8.29
N PHE A 248 9.41 -12.83 -8.43
CA PHE A 248 10.07 -12.62 -9.71
C PHE A 248 9.76 -13.73 -10.71
N THR A 249 9.93 -14.99 -10.32
CA THR A 249 9.65 -16.14 -11.20
C THR A 249 8.17 -16.32 -11.50
N GLY A 250 7.29 -15.95 -10.58
CA GLY A 250 5.83 -16.09 -10.71
C GLY A 250 5.13 -14.90 -11.35
N THR A 251 5.83 -13.79 -11.63
CA THR A 251 5.24 -12.58 -12.20
C THR A 251 5.55 -12.45 -13.69
N GLU A 252 4.53 -12.16 -14.49
CA GLU A 252 4.65 -11.83 -15.92
C GLU A 252 5.08 -10.37 -16.07
N LYS A 253 4.33 -9.46 -15.42
CA LYS A 253 4.62 -8.03 -15.48
C LYS A 253 4.16 -7.26 -14.23
N PHE A 254 4.86 -6.15 -13.97
CA PHE A 254 4.43 -5.09 -13.08
C PHE A 254 4.08 -3.83 -13.85
N VAL A 255 3.11 -3.08 -13.33
CA VAL A 255 2.71 -1.79 -13.89
C VAL A 255 2.58 -0.76 -12.76
N LEU A 256 3.15 0.42 -13.00
CA LEU A 256 3.00 1.60 -12.14
C LEU A 256 2.42 2.74 -12.98
N GLY A 257 1.23 3.22 -12.62
CA GLY A 257 0.56 4.30 -13.31
C GLY A 257 0.33 5.50 -12.40
N LEU A 258 0.51 6.71 -12.92
CA LEU A 258 0.16 7.97 -12.26
C LEU A 258 -0.86 8.70 -13.13
N GLY A 259 -1.96 9.15 -12.53
CA GLY A 259 -2.95 9.97 -13.22
C GLY A 259 -3.36 11.18 -12.37
N ILE A 260 -3.45 12.34 -13.02
CA ILE A 260 -3.90 13.59 -12.41
C ILE A 260 -5.25 13.91 -13.05
N ARG A 261 -6.27 14.14 -12.24
CA ARG A 261 -7.66 14.38 -12.67
C ARG A 261 -8.19 15.70 -12.10
N PRO A 262 -7.87 16.84 -12.71
CA PRO A 262 -8.31 18.15 -12.21
C PRO A 262 -9.84 18.30 -12.12
N LYS A 263 -10.58 17.65 -13.03
CA LYS A 263 -12.06 17.70 -13.06
C LYS A 263 -12.67 16.92 -11.90
N GLU A 264 -12.08 15.76 -11.55
CA GLU A 264 -12.46 14.94 -10.41
C GLU A 264 -11.79 15.38 -9.11
N LYS A 265 -10.94 16.43 -9.16
CA LYS A 265 -10.21 16.99 -8.03
C LYS A 265 -9.39 15.94 -7.28
N ASN A 266 -8.68 15.08 -7.99
CA ASN A 266 -7.83 14.08 -7.41
C ASN A 266 -6.59 13.77 -8.27
N MET A 267 -5.65 13.09 -7.65
CA MET A 267 -4.63 12.31 -8.33
C MET A 267 -4.71 10.86 -7.86
N PHE A 268 -4.22 9.95 -8.67
CA PHE A 268 -4.15 8.55 -8.28
C PHE A 268 -2.85 7.90 -8.75
N ILE A 269 -2.48 6.85 -8.03
CA ILE A 269 -1.38 5.96 -8.38
C ILE A 269 -1.95 4.55 -8.47
N ASP A 270 -1.74 3.90 -9.61
CA ASP A 270 -2.09 2.51 -9.86
C ASP A 270 -0.85 1.63 -9.75
N PHE A 271 -1.01 0.53 -9.05
CA PHE A 271 -0.06 -0.59 -9.03
C PHE A 271 -0.76 -1.81 -9.61
N GLY A 272 -0.18 -2.43 -10.61
CA GLY A 272 -0.71 -3.65 -11.21
C GLY A 272 0.35 -4.75 -11.21
N SER A 273 -0.08 -5.98 -11.00
CA SER A 273 0.74 -7.17 -11.23
C SER A 273 -0.06 -8.21 -11.97
N ARG A 274 0.53 -8.78 -13.02
CA ARG A 274 0.02 -9.96 -13.72
C ARG A 274 0.98 -11.11 -13.48
N PHE A 275 0.44 -12.27 -13.16
CA PHE A 275 1.21 -13.45 -12.82
C PHE A 275 1.27 -14.44 -13.98
N VAL A 276 2.34 -15.19 -14.06
CA VAL A 276 2.55 -16.27 -15.02
C VAL A 276 1.43 -17.31 -14.87
N ASP A 277 0.89 -17.76 -16.00
CA ASP A 277 -0.17 -18.75 -15.98
C ASP A 277 0.27 -20.05 -15.26
N GLY A 278 -0.63 -20.59 -14.44
CA GLY A 278 -0.34 -21.75 -13.62
C GLY A 278 0.53 -21.49 -12.38
N SER A 279 1.09 -20.29 -12.21
CA SER A 279 1.82 -19.92 -10.99
C SER A 279 0.91 -19.96 -9.75
N ARG A 280 1.51 -20.03 -8.57
CA ARG A 280 0.81 -19.96 -7.28
C ARG A 280 -0.05 -18.71 -7.17
N TYR A 281 0.52 -17.55 -7.52
CA TYR A 281 -0.19 -16.27 -7.44
C TYR A 281 -1.33 -16.15 -8.45
N ALA A 282 -1.17 -16.66 -9.68
CA ALA A 282 -2.27 -16.70 -10.65
C ALA A 282 -3.45 -17.56 -10.17
N LYS A 283 -3.17 -18.73 -9.57
CA LYS A 283 -4.20 -19.59 -8.94
C LYS A 283 -4.90 -18.90 -7.78
N GLN A 284 -4.14 -18.17 -6.94
CA GLN A 284 -4.68 -17.41 -5.82
C GLN A 284 -5.62 -16.30 -6.33
N MET A 285 -5.22 -15.54 -7.36
CA MET A 285 -6.07 -14.51 -7.97
C MET A 285 -7.36 -15.10 -8.53
N LYS A 286 -7.28 -16.21 -9.25
CA LYS A 286 -8.47 -16.93 -9.74
C LYS A 286 -9.42 -17.38 -8.64
N SER A 287 -8.87 -17.83 -7.52
CA SER A 287 -9.68 -18.18 -6.34
C SER A 287 -10.34 -16.95 -5.72
N MET A 288 -9.64 -15.80 -5.72
CA MET A 288 -10.15 -14.53 -5.21
C MET A 288 -11.32 -13.97 -6.03
N GLU A 289 -11.38 -14.20 -7.35
CA GLU A 289 -12.50 -13.77 -8.20
C GLU A 289 -13.86 -14.31 -7.72
N SER A 290 -13.88 -15.52 -7.19
CA SER A 290 -15.09 -16.16 -6.66
C SER A 290 -15.31 -15.95 -5.16
N ALA A 291 -14.36 -15.33 -4.47
CA ALA A 291 -14.41 -15.13 -3.04
C ALA A 291 -15.53 -14.16 -2.64
N LYS A 292 -16.10 -14.41 -1.48
CA LYS A 292 -17.17 -13.57 -0.90
C LYS A 292 -16.75 -13.05 0.45
N SER A 293 -17.01 -11.77 0.67
CA SER A 293 -16.78 -11.13 1.95
C SER A 293 -17.81 -11.57 2.99
N LYS A 294 -17.34 -12.03 4.14
CA LYS A 294 -18.15 -12.32 5.33
C LYS A 294 -18.39 -11.06 6.16
N LEU A 295 -17.57 -10.01 5.96
CA LEU A 295 -17.60 -8.74 6.67
C LEU A 295 -18.08 -7.58 5.77
N SER A 296 -18.80 -7.88 4.68
CA SER A 296 -19.42 -6.83 3.87
C SER A 296 -20.44 -6.06 4.72
N GLY A 297 -20.46 -4.72 4.62
CA GLY A 297 -21.29 -3.87 5.44
C GLY A 297 -20.75 -3.52 6.83
N PHE A 298 -19.56 -4.04 7.20
CA PHE A 298 -18.86 -3.61 8.40
C PHE A 298 -18.32 -2.17 8.30
N LEU A 299 -17.93 -1.75 7.10
CA LEU A 299 -17.35 -0.43 6.88
C LEU A 299 -18.43 0.67 6.94
N SER A 300 -18.10 1.78 7.60
CA SER A 300 -18.93 2.98 7.68
C SER A 300 -18.28 4.15 6.95
N ASP A 301 -19.01 4.82 6.08
CA ASP A 301 -18.50 5.99 5.35
C ASP A 301 -18.34 7.24 6.26
N GLU A 302 -18.90 7.21 7.48
CA GLU A 302 -18.81 8.30 8.47
C GLU A 302 -17.56 8.19 9.37
N SER A 303 -16.72 7.19 9.16
CA SER A 303 -15.53 6.94 9.99
C SER A 303 -14.36 7.77 9.56
N MET A 304 -13.53 8.19 10.53
CA MET A 304 -12.21 8.79 10.28
C MET A 304 -11.34 7.88 9.44
N MET A 305 -11.34 6.58 9.75
CA MET A 305 -10.62 5.58 8.98
C MET A 305 -11.40 4.28 8.95
N ASN A 306 -11.45 3.63 7.82
CA ASN A 306 -11.89 2.26 7.71
C ASN A 306 -10.95 1.44 6.80
N TYR A 307 -10.82 0.17 7.14
CA TYR A 307 -9.97 -0.78 6.45
C TYR A 307 -10.66 -2.14 6.40
N LYS A 308 -10.51 -2.83 5.28
CA LYS A 308 -10.93 -4.23 5.13
C LYS A 308 -9.96 -4.95 4.20
N ALA A 309 -9.60 -6.17 4.55
CA ALA A 309 -8.83 -7.05 3.69
C ALA A 309 -9.32 -8.49 3.80
N LEU A 310 -9.35 -9.18 2.67
CA LEU A 310 -9.55 -10.62 2.57
C LEU A 310 -8.28 -11.27 2.05
N MET A 311 -7.74 -12.19 2.81
CA MET A 311 -6.60 -13.00 2.42
C MET A 311 -7.08 -14.44 2.17
N LEU A 312 -6.76 -14.98 1.00
CA LEU A 312 -6.89 -16.41 0.74
C LEU A 312 -5.60 -17.11 1.16
N VAL A 313 -5.77 -18.19 1.91
CA VAL A 313 -4.65 -18.96 2.45
C VAL A 313 -4.64 -20.32 1.76
N ALA A 314 -3.63 -20.56 0.94
CA ALA A 314 -3.44 -21.88 0.36
C ALA A 314 -2.82 -22.83 1.40
N PRO A 315 -3.12 -24.15 1.33
CA PRO A 315 -2.55 -25.11 2.29
C PRO A 315 -1.02 -25.10 2.36
N GLU A 316 -0.36 -24.85 1.23
CA GLU A 316 1.09 -24.71 1.12
C GLU A 316 1.65 -23.48 1.83
N ASP A 317 0.82 -22.44 2.02
CA ASP A 317 1.22 -21.19 2.69
C ASP A 317 1.21 -21.33 4.22
N MET A 318 0.49 -22.32 4.74
CA MET A 318 0.30 -22.48 6.19
C MET A 318 1.60 -22.66 6.94
N ALA A 319 2.55 -23.42 6.42
CA ALA A 319 3.85 -23.62 7.07
C ALA A 319 4.65 -22.31 7.20
N GLN A 320 4.57 -21.46 6.18
CA GLN A 320 5.21 -20.15 6.20
C GLN A 320 4.52 -19.20 7.18
N ILE A 321 3.19 -19.18 7.21
CA ILE A 321 2.41 -18.39 8.15
C ILE A 321 2.72 -18.83 9.58
N GLU A 322 2.76 -20.13 9.85
CA GLU A 322 3.13 -20.69 11.16
C GLU A 322 4.54 -20.23 11.57
N SER A 323 5.53 -20.33 10.67
CA SER A 323 6.90 -19.87 10.95
C SER A 323 6.99 -18.36 11.23
N SER A 324 6.29 -17.54 10.46
CA SER A 324 6.26 -16.07 10.66
C SER A 324 5.59 -15.70 11.99
N LEU A 325 4.52 -16.40 12.36
CA LEU A 325 3.85 -16.19 13.64
C LEU A 325 4.70 -16.64 14.82
N ASP A 326 5.46 -17.74 14.70
CA ASP A 326 6.38 -18.19 15.73
C ASP A 326 7.49 -17.16 16.00
N ALA A 327 8.04 -16.54 14.96
CA ALA A 327 9.01 -15.46 15.10
C ALA A 327 8.39 -14.23 15.81
N GLY A 328 7.18 -13.83 15.42
CA GLY A 328 6.44 -12.74 16.08
C GLY A 328 6.09 -13.07 17.54
N LEU A 329 5.76 -14.34 17.85
CA LEU A 329 5.48 -14.79 19.20
C LEU A 329 6.71 -14.68 20.12
N LYS A 330 7.90 -15.05 19.64
CA LYS A 330 9.15 -14.91 20.41
C LYS A 330 9.38 -13.45 20.83
N ALA A 331 9.23 -12.50 19.88
CA ALA A 331 9.35 -11.07 20.19
C ALA A 331 8.27 -10.58 21.19
N ALA A 332 7.02 -11.04 21.01
CA ALA A 332 5.94 -10.72 21.93
C ALA A 332 6.17 -11.29 23.34
N TYR A 333 6.72 -12.49 23.44
CA TYR A 333 7.07 -13.11 24.74
C TYR A 333 8.14 -12.31 25.48
N LYS A 334 9.16 -11.83 24.79
CA LYS A 334 10.18 -10.96 25.37
C LYS A 334 9.54 -9.68 25.94
N GLN A 335 8.68 -9.01 25.16
CA GLN A 335 7.95 -7.84 25.65
C GLN A 335 7.05 -8.14 26.86
N ILE A 336 6.41 -9.32 26.90
CA ILE A 336 5.61 -9.76 28.03
C ILE A 336 6.50 -9.94 29.26
N ASP A 337 7.66 -10.58 29.14
CA ASP A 337 8.60 -10.77 30.22
C ASP A 337 9.15 -9.44 30.77
N ASP A 338 9.60 -8.55 29.88
CA ASP A 338 10.12 -7.22 30.22
C ASP A 338 9.08 -6.37 30.98
N ASN A 339 7.82 -6.44 30.54
CA ASN A 339 6.73 -5.70 31.19
C ASN A 339 6.16 -6.38 32.43
N SER A 340 6.52 -7.64 32.72
CA SER A 340 6.02 -8.40 33.87
C SER A 340 6.60 -7.94 35.20
N ASN A 341 7.65 -7.11 35.19
CA ASN A 341 8.38 -6.67 36.39
C ASN A 341 8.78 -7.84 37.30
N GLY A 342 9.19 -8.97 36.73
CA GLY A 342 9.60 -10.18 37.46
C GLY A 342 8.44 -11.07 37.95
N ASN A 343 7.17 -10.76 37.58
CA ASN A 343 6.04 -11.62 37.89
C ASN A 343 5.93 -12.77 36.88
N THR A 344 6.68 -13.83 37.09
CA THR A 344 6.78 -15.00 36.21
C THR A 344 5.43 -15.70 35.98
N ALA A 345 4.55 -15.74 37.00
CA ALA A 345 3.23 -16.37 36.89
C ALA A 345 2.31 -15.57 35.94
N ALA A 346 2.33 -14.25 36.04
CA ALA A 346 1.56 -13.39 35.17
C ALA A 346 2.11 -13.41 33.74
N SER A 347 3.42 -13.43 33.55
CA SER A 347 4.07 -13.60 32.24
C SER A 347 3.65 -14.91 31.58
N ALA A 348 3.78 -16.04 32.29
CA ALA A 348 3.39 -17.34 31.76
C ALA A 348 1.91 -17.39 31.31
N LYS A 349 1.01 -16.78 32.07
CA LYS A 349 -0.40 -16.70 31.72
C LYS A 349 -0.65 -15.83 30.48
N ALA A 350 0.01 -14.68 30.38
CA ALA A 350 -0.12 -13.81 29.21
C ALA A 350 0.35 -14.52 27.93
N LYS A 351 1.46 -15.26 28.01
CA LYS A 351 1.95 -16.09 26.90
C LYS A 351 0.94 -17.19 26.53
N GLU A 352 0.38 -17.92 27.51
CA GLU A 352 -0.66 -18.93 27.27
C GLU A 352 -1.87 -18.36 26.51
N TYR A 353 -2.34 -17.16 26.89
CA TYR A 353 -3.46 -16.51 26.20
C TYR A 353 -3.09 -16.08 24.78
N LEU A 354 -1.88 -15.57 24.58
CA LEU A 354 -1.38 -15.21 23.26
C LEU A 354 -1.29 -16.44 22.34
N ASP A 355 -0.76 -17.55 22.82
CA ASP A 355 -0.69 -18.83 22.09
C ASP A 355 -2.07 -19.31 21.64
N ARG A 356 -3.05 -19.20 22.53
CA ARG A 356 -4.43 -19.60 22.23
C ARG A 356 -5.05 -18.72 21.15
N LEU A 357 -4.78 -17.40 21.16
CA LEU A 357 -5.23 -16.48 20.11
C LEU A 357 -4.57 -16.81 18.78
N VAL A 358 -3.26 -17.02 18.76
CA VAL A 358 -2.53 -17.39 17.53
C VAL A 358 -3.04 -18.73 16.98
N LYS A 359 -3.30 -19.72 17.84
CA LYS A 359 -3.88 -20.98 17.41
C LYS A 359 -5.26 -20.82 16.76
N ILE A 360 -6.13 -19.96 17.30
CA ILE A 360 -7.44 -19.65 16.70
C ILE A 360 -7.25 -19.02 15.31
N PHE A 361 -6.26 -18.13 15.16
CA PHE A 361 -5.95 -17.51 13.88
C PHE A 361 -5.43 -18.53 12.85
N LEU A 362 -4.50 -19.40 13.23
CA LEU A 362 -3.97 -20.46 12.39
C LEU A 362 -5.06 -21.44 11.93
N GLU A 363 -5.94 -21.85 12.85
CA GLU A 363 -7.08 -22.71 12.51
C GLU A 363 -8.02 -22.01 11.50
N SER A 364 -8.16 -20.70 11.60
CA SER A 364 -8.96 -19.92 10.66
C SER A 364 -8.31 -19.86 9.28
N GLY A 365 -6.98 -19.73 9.21
CA GLY A 365 -6.22 -19.83 7.95
C GLY A 365 -6.40 -21.18 7.26
N LYS A 366 -6.44 -22.27 8.02
CA LYS A 366 -6.68 -23.63 7.50
C LYS A 366 -8.06 -23.82 6.83
N GLU A 367 -9.03 -22.93 7.09
CA GLU A 367 -10.30 -22.88 6.33
C GLU A 367 -10.15 -22.23 4.94
N GLY A 368 -8.95 -21.80 4.57
CA GLY A 368 -8.62 -21.25 3.25
C GLY A 368 -8.83 -19.74 3.10
N SER A 369 -9.35 -19.05 4.11
CA SER A 369 -9.50 -17.59 4.06
C SER A 369 -9.57 -16.94 5.42
N VAL A 370 -8.93 -15.77 5.56
CA VAL A 370 -9.05 -14.88 6.72
C VAL A 370 -9.50 -13.52 6.22
N GLU A 371 -10.54 -12.96 6.83
CA GLU A 371 -10.99 -11.61 6.55
C GLU A 371 -10.91 -10.77 7.81
N ILE A 372 -10.29 -9.59 7.69
CA ILE A 372 -10.19 -8.60 8.75
C ILE A 372 -10.83 -7.29 8.29
N ALA A 373 -11.51 -6.62 9.21
CA ALA A 373 -11.97 -5.26 9.00
C ALA A 373 -11.73 -4.42 10.26
N ALA A 374 -11.42 -3.16 10.06
CA ALA A 374 -11.23 -2.19 11.14
C ALA A 374 -11.93 -0.87 10.78
N ASN A 375 -12.42 -0.21 11.81
CA ASN A 375 -13.10 1.08 11.70
C ASN A 375 -12.71 1.95 12.89
N VAL A 376 -12.32 3.19 12.64
CA VAL A 376 -11.99 4.17 13.68
C VAL A 376 -12.87 5.39 13.47
N ALA A 377 -13.72 5.66 14.44
CA ALA A 377 -14.57 6.84 14.48
C ALA A 377 -14.11 7.78 15.61
N THR A 378 -14.21 9.08 15.40
CA THR A 378 -13.87 10.11 16.39
C THR A 378 -15.07 10.95 16.81
N ASN A 379 -16.19 10.79 16.14
CA ASN A 379 -17.45 11.48 16.45
C ASN A 379 -18.52 10.46 16.87
N PRO A 380 -19.19 10.65 18.02
CA PRO A 380 -19.05 11.72 19.02
C PRO A 380 -17.85 11.53 19.97
N SER A 381 -17.15 10.43 19.91
CA SER A 381 -15.95 10.11 20.69
C SER A 381 -15.14 9.04 19.98
N LEU A 382 -13.85 8.91 20.35
CA LEU A 382 -13.03 7.84 19.81
C LEU A 382 -13.69 6.49 20.07
N ASN A 383 -13.84 5.74 18.99
CA ASN A 383 -14.29 4.36 19.02
C ASN A 383 -13.53 3.55 17.96
N VAL A 384 -12.91 2.46 18.38
CA VAL A 384 -12.18 1.55 17.51
C VAL A 384 -12.97 0.26 17.42
N LEU A 385 -13.30 -0.14 16.20
CA LEU A 385 -13.96 -1.40 15.89
C LEU A 385 -13.01 -2.28 15.08
N VAL A 386 -12.95 -3.55 15.44
CA VAL A 386 -12.22 -4.57 14.67
C VAL A 386 -13.14 -5.78 14.51
N ALA A 387 -13.15 -6.34 13.31
CA ALA A 387 -13.84 -7.58 13.01
C ALA A 387 -12.88 -8.57 12.36
N LEU A 388 -13.03 -9.84 12.69
CA LEU A 388 -12.24 -10.93 12.18
C LEU A 388 -13.15 -12.12 11.84
N SER A 389 -13.02 -12.65 10.62
CA SER A 389 -13.61 -13.95 10.31
C SER A 389 -12.75 -15.06 10.90
N VAL A 390 -13.37 -16.00 11.61
CA VAL A 390 -12.67 -17.10 12.30
C VAL A 390 -13.32 -18.43 11.99
N ALA A 391 -12.54 -19.52 12.14
CA ALA A 391 -13.03 -20.88 12.01
C ALA A 391 -14.05 -21.21 13.11
N ASP A 392 -13.75 -20.79 14.35
CA ASP A 392 -14.58 -21.06 15.51
C ASP A 392 -14.46 -19.94 16.56
N GLY A 393 -15.41 -19.00 16.54
CA GLY A 393 -15.47 -17.89 17.50
C GLY A 393 -15.83 -18.33 18.93
N THR A 394 -16.32 -19.56 19.13
CA THR A 394 -16.62 -20.05 20.51
C THR A 394 -15.36 -20.25 21.33
N LYS A 395 -14.21 -20.47 20.67
CA LYS A 395 -12.90 -20.56 21.33
C LYS A 395 -12.47 -19.22 21.92
N VAL A 396 -12.80 -18.11 21.24
CA VAL A 396 -12.57 -16.76 21.79
C VAL A 396 -13.49 -16.46 22.95
N GLU A 397 -14.73 -16.92 22.89
CA GLU A 397 -15.65 -16.81 24.02
C GLU A 397 -15.11 -17.56 25.24
N GLN A 398 -14.55 -18.77 25.08
CA GLN A 398 -13.93 -19.50 26.17
C GLN A 398 -12.69 -18.75 26.72
N LEU A 399 -11.87 -18.20 25.84
CA LEU A 399 -10.73 -17.36 26.26
C LEU A 399 -11.17 -16.16 27.11
N ALA A 400 -12.25 -15.49 26.70
CA ALA A 400 -12.82 -14.37 27.47
C ALA A 400 -13.32 -14.82 28.87
N LYS A 401 -13.91 -16.02 28.95
CA LYS A 401 -14.34 -16.61 30.24
C LYS A 401 -13.18 -16.90 31.17
N ASP A 402 -12.10 -17.44 30.63
CA ASP A 402 -10.90 -17.77 31.40
C ASP A 402 -10.25 -16.48 31.91
N LEU A 403 -10.12 -15.44 31.05
CA LEU A 403 -9.63 -14.12 31.46
C LEU A 403 -10.49 -13.46 32.54
N ALA A 404 -11.82 -13.60 32.46
CA ALA A 404 -12.72 -13.08 33.47
C ALA A 404 -12.51 -13.76 34.83
N THR A 405 -12.32 -15.07 34.83
CA THR A 405 -12.04 -15.86 36.04
C THR A 405 -10.73 -15.44 36.67
N GLU A 406 -9.67 -15.30 35.89
CA GLU A 406 -8.34 -14.84 36.36
C GLU A 406 -8.41 -13.41 36.93
N ALA A 407 -9.08 -12.48 36.23
CA ALA A 407 -9.24 -11.11 36.69
C ALA A 407 -9.98 -11.04 38.04
N SER A 408 -11.00 -11.87 38.23
CA SER A 408 -11.73 -11.98 39.51
C SER A 408 -10.85 -12.53 40.62
N ASN A 409 -10.07 -13.57 40.34
CA ASN A 409 -9.16 -14.16 41.30
C ASN A 409 -8.01 -13.18 41.72
N ALA A 410 -7.60 -12.33 40.78
CA ALA A 410 -6.57 -11.31 41.05
C ALA A 410 -7.11 -10.04 41.72
N ASN A 411 -8.41 -9.95 42.03
CA ASN A 411 -9.08 -8.73 42.47
C ASN A 411 -8.73 -7.53 41.60
N ALA A 412 -8.62 -7.76 40.29
CA ALA A 412 -8.35 -6.69 39.32
C ALA A 412 -9.55 -5.69 39.32
N PRO A 413 -9.28 -4.38 39.26
CA PRO A 413 -10.35 -3.38 39.22
C PRO A 413 -11.01 -3.35 37.82
N LEU A 414 -11.54 -4.50 37.41
CA LEU A 414 -12.23 -4.71 36.15
C LEU A 414 -13.65 -5.19 36.41
N THR A 415 -14.60 -4.65 35.65
CA THR A 415 -15.95 -5.23 35.57
C THR A 415 -16.02 -6.04 34.29
N ILE A 416 -16.31 -7.33 34.38
CA ILE A 416 -16.45 -8.23 33.24
C ILE A 416 -17.85 -8.84 33.28
N GLU A 417 -18.67 -8.54 32.27
CA GLU A 417 -20.00 -9.09 32.09
C GLU A 417 -19.99 -10.03 30.87
N LEU A 418 -19.89 -11.32 31.15
CA LEU A 418 -19.98 -12.34 30.11
C LEU A 418 -21.43 -12.60 29.76
N MET A 419 -21.73 -12.81 28.47
CA MET A 419 -23.10 -13.02 28.00
C MET A 419 -24.04 -11.89 28.41
N SER A 420 -23.57 -10.64 28.37
CA SER A 420 -24.37 -9.45 28.71
C SER A 420 -25.60 -9.28 27.79
N GLY A 421 -25.66 -9.97 26.67
CA GLY A 421 -26.78 -9.98 25.73
C GLY A 421 -26.51 -10.82 24.51
N LYS A 422 -27.49 -10.79 23.58
CA LYS A 422 -27.39 -11.36 22.23
C LYS A 422 -27.85 -10.34 21.21
N HIS A 423 -27.20 -10.31 20.04
CA HIS A 423 -27.59 -9.44 18.94
C HIS A 423 -27.29 -10.12 17.61
N GLN A 424 -28.31 -10.31 16.74
CA GLN A 424 -28.17 -10.93 15.40
C GLN A 424 -27.32 -12.22 15.37
N GLY A 425 -27.47 -13.08 16.38
CA GLY A 425 -26.72 -14.35 16.48
C GLY A 425 -25.36 -14.24 17.15
N PHE A 426 -24.90 -13.04 17.52
CA PHE A 426 -23.71 -12.84 18.32
C PHE A 426 -24.01 -12.85 19.81
N ASN A 427 -23.20 -13.52 20.60
CA ASN A 427 -23.14 -13.37 22.04
C ASN A 427 -22.34 -12.12 22.38
N LEU A 428 -22.86 -11.26 23.26
CA LEU A 428 -22.21 -10.02 23.64
C LEU A 428 -21.55 -10.16 25.00
N HIS A 429 -20.36 -9.60 25.15
CA HIS A 429 -19.58 -9.53 26.38
C HIS A 429 -19.12 -8.10 26.56
N ARG A 430 -19.00 -7.65 27.82
CA ARG A 430 -18.56 -6.32 28.18
C ARG A 430 -17.42 -6.39 29.18
N ILE A 431 -16.40 -5.58 28.98
CA ILE A 431 -15.30 -5.37 29.90
C ILE A 431 -15.19 -3.86 30.13
N SER A 432 -15.15 -3.44 31.40
CA SER A 432 -14.92 -2.04 31.77
C SER A 432 -13.79 -1.96 32.77
N ALA A 433 -12.79 -1.15 32.44
CA ALA A 433 -11.61 -0.90 33.27
C ALA A 433 -11.57 0.58 33.66
N PRO A 434 -11.70 0.95 34.94
CA PRO A 434 -11.57 2.33 35.36
C PRO A 434 -10.18 2.87 35.06
N LEU A 435 -10.10 4.11 34.59
CA LEU A 435 -8.81 4.79 34.46
C LEU A 435 -8.25 5.08 35.85
N PRO A 436 -6.91 5.02 36.01
CA PRO A 436 -6.24 5.44 37.24
C PRO A 436 -6.59 6.88 37.62
N GLU A 437 -6.64 7.19 38.93
CA GLU A 437 -6.95 8.54 39.40
C GLU A 437 -5.97 9.59 38.86
N ASN A 438 -4.70 9.19 38.64
CA ASN A 438 -3.65 10.00 38.06
C ASN A 438 -3.49 9.87 36.54
N ALA A 439 -4.52 9.36 35.85
CA ALA A 439 -4.49 9.30 34.39
C ALA A 439 -4.42 10.71 33.79
N PRO A 440 -3.60 10.94 32.76
CA PRO A 440 -3.52 12.21 32.05
C PRO A 440 -4.88 12.70 31.55
N ASP A 441 -5.09 14.01 31.53
CA ASP A 441 -6.34 14.62 31.07
C ASP A 441 -6.67 14.23 29.62
N GLU A 442 -5.67 14.06 28.77
CA GLU A 442 -5.80 13.61 27.39
C GLU A 442 -6.45 12.21 27.32
N GLN A 443 -6.01 11.28 28.20
CA GLN A 443 -6.61 9.95 28.28
C GLN A 443 -8.06 10.01 28.74
N ARG A 444 -8.38 10.90 29.70
CA ARG A 444 -9.75 11.11 30.16
C ARG A 444 -10.64 11.73 29.08
N LYS A 445 -10.10 12.64 28.28
CA LYS A 445 -10.84 13.19 27.12
C LYS A 445 -11.23 12.09 26.14
N ILE A 446 -10.32 11.15 25.85
CA ILE A 446 -10.54 10.05 24.91
C ILE A 446 -11.52 9.01 25.49
N TRP A 447 -11.15 8.44 26.63
CA TRP A 447 -11.80 7.23 27.16
C TRP A 447 -12.92 7.53 28.17
N GLY A 448 -12.96 8.75 28.75
CA GLY A 448 -13.78 9.07 29.93
C GLY A 448 -13.13 8.55 31.21
N ASP A 449 -13.95 8.12 32.16
CA ASP A 449 -13.49 7.59 33.44
C ASP A 449 -13.12 6.10 33.37
N SER A 450 -13.44 5.44 32.26
CA SER A 450 -13.19 4.01 32.05
C SER A 450 -12.94 3.67 30.58
N ILE A 451 -12.11 2.67 30.33
CA ILE A 451 -11.95 2.03 29.03
C ILE A 451 -13.02 0.94 28.93
N ASN A 452 -13.96 1.13 27.99
CA ASN A 452 -15.02 0.17 27.75
C ASN A 452 -14.69 -0.65 26.49
N VAL A 453 -14.78 -1.97 26.63
CA VAL A 453 -14.60 -2.93 25.56
C VAL A 453 -15.86 -3.76 25.44
N SER A 454 -16.39 -3.87 24.23
CA SER A 454 -17.49 -4.76 23.90
C SER A 454 -17.04 -5.78 22.89
N ILE A 455 -17.33 -7.05 23.13
CA ILE A 455 -16.94 -8.17 22.29
C ILE A 455 -18.19 -8.88 21.82
N GLY A 456 -18.31 -9.12 20.52
CA GLY A 456 -19.35 -9.96 19.93
C GLY A 456 -18.70 -11.24 19.38
N THR A 457 -19.18 -12.38 19.84
CA THR A 457 -18.70 -13.69 19.36
C THR A 457 -19.81 -14.46 18.67
N SER A 458 -19.50 -15.05 17.54
CA SER A 458 -20.37 -15.95 16.79
C SER A 458 -19.56 -17.16 16.27
N PRO A 459 -20.17 -18.23 15.77
CA PRO A 459 -19.41 -19.38 15.27
C PRO A 459 -18.35 -19.03 14.22
N LYS A 460 -18.57 -17.99 13.41
CA LYS A 460 -17.71 -17.68 12.25
C LYS A 460 -17.16 -16.25 12.26
N GLY A 461 -17.32 -15.51 13.35
CA GLY A 461 -16.88 -14.13 13.43
C GLY A 461 -16.70 -13.62 14.85
N ILE A 462 -15.76 -12.71 15.00
CA ILE A 462 -15.50 -11.98 16.22
C ILE A 462 -15.50 -10.51 15.88
N LEU A 463 -16.20 -9.71 16.66
CA LEU A 463 -16.15 -8.26 16.59
C LEU A 463 -15.73 -7.71 17.95
N LEU A 464 -14.84 -6.73 17.92
CA LEU A 464 -14.35 -6.01 19.09
C LEU A 464 -14.63 -4.52 18.91
N SER A 465 -15.16 -3.88 19.92
CA SER A 465 -15.31 -2.43 19.96
C SER A 465 -14.69 -1.88 21.23
N VAL A 466 -13.90 -0.81 21.12
CA VAL A 466 -13.28 -0.12 22.25
C VAL A 466 -13.62 1.36 22.17
N GLY A 467 -14.18 1.93 23.23
CA GLY A 467 -14.53 3.35 23.30
C GLY A 467 -15.72 3.64 24.21
N LYS A 468 -16.09 4.91 24.31
CA LYS A 468 -17.23 5.33 25.15
C LYS A 468 -18.57 4.72 24.68
N THR A 469 -18.71 4.52 23.38
CA THR A 469 -19.92 3.98 22.73
C THR A 469 -19.73 2.54 22.25
N ALA A 470 -18.79 1.80 22.83
CA ALA A 470 -18.36 0.49 22.36
C ALA A 470 -19.50 -0.48 22.04
N GLU A 471 -20.49 -0.62 22.94
CA GLU A 471 -21.60 -1.55 22.73
C GLU A 471 -22.55 -1.11 21.59
N ALA A 472 -22.86 0.18 21.52
CA ALA A 472 -23.74 0.70 20.47
C ALA A 472 -23.07 0.56 19.09
N SER A 473 -21.79 0.89 18.99
CA SER A 473 -21.01 0.76 17.76
C SER A 473 -20.84 -0.70 17.35
N LEU A 474 -20.64 -1.61 18.32
CA LEU A 474 -20.57 -3.05 18.06
C LEU A 474 -21.90 -3.56 17.46
N LYS A 475 -23.03 -3.19 18.03
CA LYS A 475 -24.36 -3.60 17.54
C LYS A 475 -24.62 -3.06 16.13
N ALA A 476 -24.30 -1.79 15.88
CA ALA A 476 -24.42 -1.19 14.55
C ALA A 476 -23.57 -1.92 13.51
N ALA A 477 -22.33 -2.30 13.85
CA ALA A 477 -21.47 -3.06 12.96
C ALA A 477 -22.02 -4.48 12.68
N ILE A 478 -22.56 -5.16 13.70
CA ILE A 478 -23.22 -6.46 13.53
C ILE A 478 -24.44 -6.34 12.60
N ASP A 479 -25.27 -5.30 12.76
CA ASP A 479 -26.42 -5.03 11.89
C ASP A 479 -25.98 -4.76 10.45
N GLY A 480 -24.89 -4.00 10.25
CA GLY A 480 -24.30 -3.75 8.94
C GLY A 480 -23.88 -5.03 8.23
N VAL A 481 -23.16 -5.89 8.93
CA VAL A 481 -22.73 -7.21 8.42
C VAL A 481 -23.94 -8.11 8.10
N ALA A 482 -24.93 -8.16 8.98
CA ALA A 482 -26.14 -8.97 8.78
C ALA A 482 -26.98 -8.49 7.58
N SER A 483 -27.00 -7.19 7.32
CA SER A 483 -27.77 -6.59 6.21
C SER A 483 -27.12 -6.76 4.83
N ASN A 484 -25.82 -7.05 4.78
CA ASN A 484 -25.05 -7.15 3.54
C ASN A 484 -24.26 -8.48 3.45
N PRO A 485 -24.94 -9.63 3.49
CA PRO A 485 -24.22 -10.91 3.48
C PRO A 485 -23.64 -11.22 2.12
N ASN A 486 -22.39 -11.71 2.11
CA ASN A 486 -21.78 -12.39 0.97
C ASN A 486 -21.67 -11.56 -0.33
N THR A 487 -21.37 -10.27 -0.26
CA THR A 487 -21.02 -9.50 -1.47
C THR A 487 -19.70 -9.97 -2.07
N ALA A 488 -19.47 -9.66 -3.35
CA ALA A 488 -18.18 -9.93 -3.98
C ALA A 488 -17.06 -9.33 -3.14
N ALA A 489 -16.00 -10.11 -2.92
CA ALA A 489 -14.88 -9.66 -2.13
C ALA A 489 -13.99 -8.71 -2.95
N SER A 490 -13.55 -7.64 -2.29
CA SER A 490 -12.39 -6.87 -2.73
C SER A 490 -11.19 -7.35 -1.90
N PRO A 491 -10.01 -7.61 -2.50
CA PRO A 491 -8.85 -8.04 -1.73
C PRO A 491 -8.49 -7.11 -0.58
N ALA A 492 -8.52 -5.81 -0.82
CA ALA A 492 -8.37 -4.80 0.23
C ALA A 492 -9.13 -3.52 -0.11
N ARG A 493 -9.54 -2.80 0.91
CA ARG A 493 -10.12 -1.46 0.82
C ARG A 493 -9.76 -0.65 2.05
N MET A 494 -9.37 0.60 1.84
CA MET A 494 -9.11 1.55 2.91
C MET A 494 -9.69 2.90 2.53
N ARG A 495 -10.22 3.63 3.51
CA ARG A 495 -10.57 5.05 3.41
C ARG A 495 -10.09 5.78 4.65
N MET A 496 -9.61 6.99 4.47
CA MET A 496 -9.17 7.87 5.54
C MET A 496 -9.66 9.28 5.25
N ASP A 497 -10.38 9.83 6.20
CA ASP A 497 -10.84 11.22 6.22
C ASP A 497 -9.76 12.06 6.92
N MET A 498 -9.03 12.84 6.15
CA MET A 498 -7.90 13.63 6.66
C MET A 498 -8.35 14.77 7.57
N SER A 499 -9.53 15.34 7.37
CA SER A 499 -10.04 16.39 8.25
C SER A 499 -10.35 15.84 9.64
N GLN A 500 -11.00 14.68 9.72
CA GLN A 500 -11.24 14.02 11.00
C GLN A 500 -9.94 13.60 11.69
N LEU A 501 -8.98 13.06 10.93
CA LEU A 501 -7.67 12.66 11.46
C LEU A 501 -6.91 13.86 12.04
N LEU A 502 -6.76 14.93 11.29
CA LEU A 502 -6.02 16.12 11.72
C LEU A 502 -6.70 16.82 12.91
N ASN A 503 -8.02 16.94 12.89
CA ASN A 503 -8.78 17.47 14.03
C ASN A 503 -8.60 16.59 15.28
N PHE A 504 -8.58 15.27 15.13
CA PHE A 504 -8.31 14.36 16.23
C PHE A 504 -6.91 14.56 16.80
N VAL A 505 -5.88 14.63 15.95
CA VAL A 505 -4.49 14.89 16.38
C VAL A 505 -4.38 16.22 17.14
N GLN A 506 -5.02 17.28 16.64
CA GLN A 506 -5.03 18.61 17.28
C GLN A 506 -5.63 18.60 18.69
N THR A 507 -6.47 17.61 19.04
CA THR A 507 -7.02 17.53 20.42
C THR A 507 -5.97 17.19 21.47
N PHE A 508 -4.80 16.66 21.07
CA PHE A 508 -3.73 16.23 21.98
C PHE A 508 -2.59 17.24 22.03
N GLU A 509 -2.20 17.78 20.88
CA GLU A 509 -1.03 18.61 20.76
C GLU A 509 -1.27 19.71 19.73
N SER A 510 -1.04 20.97 20.13
CA SER A 510 -1.00 22.08 19.19
C SER A 510 0.31 22.00 18.40
N ASN A 511 0.22 21.72 17.11
CA ASN A 511 1.36 21.59 16.22
C ASN A 511 1.18 22.52 15.01
N PRO A 512 2.07 23.50 14.78
CA PRO A 512 1.96 24.44 13.68
C PRO A 512 1.82 23.78 12.30
N ILE A 513 2.42 22.59 12.11
CA ILE A 513 2.29 21.83 10.87
C ILE A 513 0.85 21.33 10.70
N VAL A 514 0.26 20.76 11.77
CA VAL A 514 -1.15 20.31 11.76
C VAL A 514 -2.10 21.47 11.54
N ASP A 515 -1.84 22.63 12.17
CA ASP A 515 -2.63 23.85 11.98
C ASP A 515 -2.53 24.34 10.52
N GLY A 516 -1.32 24.29 9.94
CA GLY A 516 -1.08 24.61 8.53
C GLY A 516 -1.80 23.66 7.57
N MET A 517 -1.82 22.37 7.88
CA MET A 517 -2.56 21.36 7.11
C MET A 517 -4.08 21.60 7.18
N LEU A 518 -4.62 21.78 8.37
CA LEU A 518 -6.05 22.04 8.58
C LEU A 518 -6.51 23.32 7.90
N SER A 519 -5.72 24.39 7.98
CA SER A 519 -6.06 25.68 7.34
C SER A 519 -6.11 25.58 5.82
N ALA A 520 -5.35 24.68 5.22
CA ALA A 520 -5.27 24.48 3.77
C ALA A 520 -6.25 23.41 3.26
N LEU A 521 -6.83 22.59 4.15
CA LEU A 521 -7.73 21.51 3.79
C LEU A 521 -9.06 22.06 3.24
N SER A 522 -9.48 21.55 2.09
CA SER A 522 -10.77 21.90 1.50
C SER A 522 -11.85 20.93 2.00
N SER A 523 -12.97 21.48 2.52
CA SER A 523 -14.10 20.67 2.95
C SER A 523 -14.68 19.83 1.80
N GLY A 524 -14.80 18.52 2.01
CA GLY A 524 -15.42 17.58 1.09
C GLY A 524 -14.49 16.95 0.02
N ASP A 525 -13.21 17.39 -0.05
CA ASP A 525 -12.20 16.84 -0.97
C ASP A 525 -10.98 16.35 -0.17
N ASP A 526 -11.19 15.65 0.94
CA ASP A 526 -10.20 15.38 1.99
C ASP A 526 -9.92 13.89 2.23
N MET A 527 -10.34 13.05 1.29
CA MET A 527 -10.17 11.60 1.41
C MET A 527 -8.86 11.11 0.81
N VAL A 528 -8.22 10.19 1.52
CA VAL A 528 -7.26 9.24 0.96
C VAL A 528 -7.97 7.89 0.87
N MET A 529 -7.97 7.31 -0.31
CA MET A 529 -8.64 6.04 -0.56
C MET A 529 -7.66 5.03 -1.15
N ILE A 530 -7.81 3.85 -0.68
CA ILE A 530 -7.13 2.69 -1.20
C ILE A 530 -8.21 1.65 -1.53
N ASP A 531 -8.25 1.13 -2.76
CA ASP A 531 -9.24 0.11 -3.19
C ASP A 531 -8.66 -0.94 -4.16
N SER A 532 -8.82 -2.27 -3.99
CA SER A 532 -8.23 -3.32 -4.84
C SER A 532 -9.23 -4.18 -5.59
N LYS A 533 -8.85 -4.64 -6.78
CA LYS A 533 -9.62 -5.61 -7.55
C LYS A 533 -8.72 -6.69 -8.16
N VAL A 534 -9.28 -7.85 -8.31
CA VAL A 534 -8.69 -8.93 -9.08
C VAL A 534 -8.99 -8.70 -10.55
N VAL A 535 -8.03 -9.04 -11.37
CA VAL A 535 -8.12 -9.04 -12.83
C VAL A 535 -7.58 -10.38 -13.33
N ASP A 536 -7.69 -10.66 -14.63
CA ASP A 536 -7.20 -11.91 -15.18
C ASP A 536 -5.74 -12.17 -14.80
N ARG A 537 -5.51 -13.26 -14.06
CA ARG A 537 -4.20 -13.68 -13.52
C ARG A 537 -3.45 -12.59 -12.76
N GLY A 538 -4.15 -11.61 -12.18
CA GLY A 538 -3.48 -10.50 -11.54
C GLY A 538 -4.34 -9.68 -10.62
N SER A 539 -3.77 -8.60 -10.16
CA SER A 539 -4.44 -7.63 -9.31
C SER A 539 -4.04 -6.21 -9.68
N VAL A 540 -4.94 -5.29 -9.47
CA VAL A 540 -4.69 -3.85 -9.65
C VAL A 540 -4.97 -3.12 -8.36
N ALA A 541 -4.10 -2.14 -8.14
CA ALA A 541 -3.97 -1.31 -6.97
C ALA A 541 -4.15 0.19 -7.29
N ARG A 542 -5.18 0.90 -6.75
CA ARG A 542 -5.28 2.37 -6.85
C ARG A 542 -5.27 3.06 -5.51
N LEU A 543 -4.27 3.89 -5.28
CA LEU A 543 -4.26 4.92 -4.26
C LEU A 543 -4.85 6.21 -4.87
N THR A 544 -5.93 6.72 -4.32
CA THR A 544 -6.53 8.01 -4.72
C THR A 544 -6.33 9.03 -3.61
N ILE A 545 -5.83 10.21 -3.98
CA ILE A 545 -5.59 11.34 -3.07
C ILE A 545 -6.41 12.52 -3.59
N GLN A 546 -7.35 12.99 -2.80
CA GLN A 546 -8.20 14.12 -3.17
C GLN A 546 -7.48 15.47 -3.01
N GLU A 547 -7.96 16.47 -3.71
CA GLU A 547 -7.37 17.81 -3.81
C GLU A 547 -7.12 18.47 -2.45
N GLY A 548 -8.05 18.33 -1.52
CA GLY A 548 -7.92 18.88 -0.18
C GLY A 548 -6.72 18.32 0.58
N VAL A 549 -6.45 17.02 0.41
CA VAL A 549 -5.28 16.38 1.03
C VAL A 549 -3.98 16.90 0.43
N LEU A 550 -3.92 17.11 -0.89
CA LEU A 550 -2.75 17.70 -1.55
C LEU A 550 -2.48 19.13 -1.05
N LYS A 551 -3.53 19.92 -0.89
CA LYS A 551 -3.44 21.26 -0.29
C LYS A 551 -2.99 21.20 1.17
N ALA A 552 -3.52 20.25 1.95
CA ALA A 552 -3.12 20.07 3.35
C ALA A 552 -1.62 19.76 3.47
N ILE A 553 -1.10 18.83 2.67
CA ILE A 553 0.33 18.50 2.63
C ILE A 553 1.15 19.76 2.35
N ALA A 554 0.77 20.54 1.35
CA ALA A 554 1.46 21.79 1.02
C ALA A 554 1.39 22.83 2.16
N GLY A 555 0.23 22.95 2.83
CA GLY A 555 0.05 23.83 3.99
C GLY A 555 0.95 23.44 5.16
N GLY A 556 1.07 22.14 5.43
CA GLY A 556 1.97 21.60 6.46
C GLY A 556 3.45 21.86 6.15
N VAL A 557 3.88 21.64 4.91
CA VAL A 557 5.26 21.93 4.47
C VAL A 557 5.58 23.42 4.64
N LYS A 558 4.67 24.31 4.21
CA LYS A 558 4.84 25.75 4.36
C LYS A 558 4.94 26.17 5.83
N ALA A 559 4.10 25.63 6.70
CA ALA A 559 4.13 25.91 8.13
C ALA A 559 5.42 25.40 8.78
N GLY A 560 5.88 24.20 8.40
CA GLY A 560 7.14 23.63 8.87
C GLY A 560 8.37 24.46 8.48
N MET A 561 8.41 24.96 7.24
CA MET A 561 9.49 25.87 6.78
C MET A 561 9.46 27.22 7.49
N ALA A 562 8.28 27.78 7.77
CA ALA A 562 8.13 29.04 8.49
C ALA A 562 8.61 28.93 9.96
N GLY A 563 8.43 27.76 10.58
CA GLY A 563 8.91 27.47 11.94
C GLY A 563 10.43 27.30 12.05
N GLN A 564 11.11 26.90 10.96
CA GLN A 564 12.58 26.75 10.92
C GLN A 564 13.32 28.05 10.51
N GLY A 565 12.62 29.04 9.96
CA GLY A 565 13.21 30.27 9.43
C GLY A 565 13.42 31.38 10.47
N GLY A 566 13.30 31.11 11.75
CA GLY A 566 13.47 32.10 12.83
C GLY A 566 14.89 32.28 13.36
N ASP A 567 15.88 31.52 12.88
CA ASP A 567 17.26 31.51 13.39
C ASP A 567 18.33 31.64 12.29
N PHE A 568 18.06 32.42 11.22
CA PHE A 568 19.11 32.79 10.26
C PHE A 568 19.15 34.33 10.05
#